data_cf5f70536613d16cc541de853daa04c4
#
_entry.id   cf5f70536613d16cc541de853daa04c4
#
_cell.length_a   1.000
_cell.length_b   1.000
_cell.length_c   1.000
_cell.angle_alpha   90.00
_cell.angle_beta   90.00
_cell.angle_gamma   90.00
#
_symmetry.space_group_name_H-M   'P 1'
#
loop_
_entity.id
_entity.type
_entity.pdbx_description
1 polymer ?
#
loop_
_entity_poly.entity_id
_entity_poly.type
_entity_poly.pdbx_seq_one_letter_code
_entity_poly.pdbx_strand_id
1 'polypeptide(L)'
;DKPHADRWLVLIAYMTGLSIGVHLLNLLCIPAIVLVYYYKRVPDANLKGSLVALTISIVLVAAVLYGVVPGIITVGGFFELLFTNTLGMPFNTGTILYILLLIGSFIWAIAETYKDSNLRRQNIAFLTAFALIGIPFVGYGWSAFIVGAIILVAFYFVLNMKRNKELLISARLKNTALLCMLMMIIGYSSYAEIV
;
A
#
# COMPACT_ATOMS: atom_id res chain seq x y z
N ASP A 1 15.99 -7.24 20.01
CA ASP A 1 15.66 -6.62 18.72
C ASP A 1 16.90 -5.95 18.13
N LYS A 2 17.38 -6.46 17.01
CA LYS A 2 18.50 -5.82 16.31
C LYS A 2 18.01 -4.51 15.69
N PRO A 3 18.77 -3.41 15.81
CA PRO A 3 18.46 -2.18 15.07
C PRO A 3 18.37 -2.53 13.58
N HIS A 4 17.38 -1.97 12.90
CA HIS A 4 17.10 -2.21 11.46
C HIS A 4 16.45 -3.56 11.10
N ALA A 5 15.74 -4.21 12.01
CA ALA A 5 14.99 -5.44 11.70
C ALA A 5 13.92 -5.25 10.61
N ASP A 6 13.42 -4.02 10.44
CA ASP A 6 12.37 -3.68 9.46
C ASP A 6 12.82 -3.88 8.00
N ARG A 7 14.13 -3.81 7.71
CA ARG A 7 14.68 -4.10 6.38
C ARG A 7 14.35 -5.51 5.88
N TRP A 8 14.21 -6.45 6.81
CA TRP A 8 13.84 -7.83 6.45
C TRP A 8 12.37 -7.94 6.04
N LEU A 9 11.49 -7.11 6.63
CA LEU A 9 10.09 -7.02 6.21
C LEU A 9 9.99 -6.48 4.78
N VAL A 10 10.81 -5.49 4.44
CA VAL A 10 10.87 -4.92 3.09
C VAL A 10 11.36 -5.97 2.07
N LEU A 11 12.39 -6.75 2.43
CA LEU A 11 12.86 -7.86 1.58
C LEU A 11 11.78 -8.94 1.40
N ILE A 12 11.09 -9.31 2.48
CA ILE A 12 9.99 -10.29 2.43
C ILE A 12 8.87 -9.76 1.54
N ALA A 13 8.52 -8.46 1.63
CA ALA A 13 7.51 -7.85 0.77
C ALA A 13 7.89 -7.94 -0.72
N TYR A 14 9.15 -7.69 -1.06
CA TYR A 14 9.66 -7.85 -2.42
C TYR A 14 9.56 -9.30 -2.91
N MET A 15 10.03 -10.25 -2.09
CA MET A 15 9.95 -11.69 -2.41
C MET A 15 8.50 -12.17 -2.54
N THR A 16 7.61 -11.63 -1.71
CA THR A 16 6.16 -11.90 -1.81
C THR A 16 5.61 -11.36 -3.13
N GLY A 17 5.98 -10.14 -3.53
CA GLY A 17 5.58 -9.55 -4.81
C GLY A 17 6.03 -10.39 -6.00
N LEU A 18 7.30 -10.84 -6.02
CA LEU A 18 7.81 -11.77 -7.03
C LEU A 18 7.01 -13.08 -7.04
N SER A 19 6.71 -13.62 -5.88
CA SER A 19 6.00 -14.90 -5.74
C SER A 19 4.54 -14.84 -6.20
N ILE A 20 3.86 -13.71 -6.01
CA ILE A 20 2.47 -13.49 -6.46
C ILE A 20 2.36 -13.62 -7.97
N GLY A 21 3.33 -13.11 -8.72
CA GLY A 21 3.38 -13.24 -10.17
C GLY A 21 3.43 -14.69 -10.65
N VAL A 22 4.06 -15.59 -9.89
CA VAL A 22 4.13 -17.04 -10.21
C VAL A 22 2.87 -17.76 -9.70
N HIS A 23 2.49 -17.52 -8.46
CA HIS A 23 1.37 -18.23 -7.83
C HIS A 23 0.69 -17.37 -6.76
N LEU A 24 -0.57 -17.03 -7.00
CA LEU A 24 -1.36 -16.16 -6.12
C LEU A 24 -1.50 -16.72 -4.69
N LEU A 25 -1.44 -18.06 -4.53
CA LEU A 25 -1.47 -18.72 -3.21
C LEU A 25 -0.30 -18.34 -2.30
N ASN A 26 0.79 -17.79 -2.84
CA ASN A 26 1.93 -17.35 -2.04
C ASN A 26 1.56 -16.17 -1.11
N LEU A 27 0.44 -15.47 -1.37
CA LEU A 27 -0.11 -14.49 -0.42
C LEU A 27 -0.48 -15.07 0.94
N LEU A 28 -0.71 -16.39 1.02
CA LEU A 28 -0.97 -17.07 2.30
C LEU A 28 0.25 -17.06 3.24
N CYS A 29 1.43 -16.69 2.78
CA CYS A 29 2.58 -16.47 3.66
C CYS A 29 2.39 -15.22 4.56
N ILE A 30 1.57 -14.24 4.15
CA ILE A 30 1.33 -13.01 4.94
C ILE A 30 0.77 -13.32 6.32
N PRO A 31 -0.29 -14.14 6.50
CA PRO A 31 -0.76 -14.55 7.82
C PRO A 31 0.30 -15.17 8.70
N ALA A 32 1.13 -16.04 8.15
CA ALA A 32 2.23 -16.66 8.89
C ALA A 32 3.25 -15.62 9.38
N ILE A 33 3.65 -14.69 8.50
CA ILE A 33 4.61 -13.61 8.82
C ILE A 33 4.04 -12.69 9.91
N VAL A 34 2.77 -12.30 9.79
CA VAL A 34 2.11 -11.42 10.77
C VAL A 34 2.04 -12.08 12.15
N LEU A 35 1.68 -13.37 12.21
CA LEU A 35 1.65 -14.12 13.47
C LEU A 35 3.06 -14.26 14.07
N VAL A 36 4.06 -14.63 13.28
CA VAL A 36 5.46 -14.70 13.75
C VAL A 36 5.91 -13.35 14.28
N TYR A 37 5.61 -12.26 13.59
CA TYR A 37 5.94 -10.91 14.02
C TYR A 37 5.23 -10.55 15.32
N TYR A 38 3.94 -10.87 15.45
CA TYR A 38 3.15 -10.64 16.66
C TYR A 38 3.76 -11.36 17.87
N TYR A 39 4.00 -12.68 17.77
CA TYR A 39 4.56 -13.46 18.88
C TYR A 39 5.99 -13.03 19.24
N LYS A 40 6.74 -12.52 18.29
CA LYS A 40 8.08 -11.99 18.57
C LYS A 40 8.06 -10.64 19.29
N ARG A 41 7.03 -9.83 19.08
CA ARG A 41 6.93 -8.47 19.64
C ARG A 41 6.16 -8.40 20.95
N VAL A 42 5.27 -9.33 21.20
CA VAL A 42 4.40 -9.35 22.39
C VAL A 42 4.78 -10.54 23.26
N PRO A 43 5.55 -10.32 24.37
CA PRO A 43 6.01 -11.40 25.25
C PRO A 43 4.86 -12.18 25.88
N ASP A 44 3.77 -11.47 26.27
CA ASP A 44 2.58 -12.04 26.90
C ASP A 44 1.45 -12.22 25.86
N ALA A 45 1.78 -12.89 24.76
CA ALA A 45 0.81 -13.15 23.70
C ALA A 45 -0.34 -14.01 24.21
N ASN A 46 -1.56 -13.54 24.00
CA ASN A 46 -2.79 -14.23 24.40
C ASN A 46 -3.66 -14.59 23.19
N LEU A 47 -4.64 -15.47 23.41
CA LEU A 47 -5.52 -15.92 22.33
C LEU A 47 -6.26 -14.77 21.63
N LYS A 48 -6.74 -13.77 22.40
CA LYS A 48 -7.42 -12.60 21.84
C LYS A 48 -6.52 -11.80 20.91
N GLY A 49 -5.28 -11.54 21.33
CA GLY A 49 -4.30 -10.82 20.51
C GLY A 49 -3.89 -11.62 19.26
N SER A 50 -3.78 -12.95 19.36
CA SER A 50 -3.51 -13.82 18.21
C SER A 50 -4.64 -13.79 17.19
N LEU A 51 -5.90 -13.79 17.64
CA LEU A 51 -7.07 -13.66 16.77
C LEU A 51 -7.10 -12.29 16.08
N VAL A 52 -6.77 -11.21 16.80
CA VAL A 52 -6.67 -9.87 16.21
C VAL A 52 -5.55 -9.83 15.16
N ALA A 53 -4.37 -10.38 15.46
CA ALA A 53 -3.26 -10.44 14.50
C ALA A 53 -3.65 -11.24 13.24
N LEU A 54 -4.35 -12.36 13.42
CA LEU A 54 -4.87 -13.16 12.30
C LEU A 54 -5.89 -12.37 11.47
N THR A 55 -6.84 -11.69 12.11
CA THR A 55 -7.81 -10.84 11.41
C THR A 55 -7.12 -9.74 10.61
N ILE A 56 -6.14 -9.05 11.19
CA ILE A 56 -5.33 -8.03 10.50
C ILE A 56 -4.64 -8.64 9.29
N SER A 57 -4.08 -9.84 9.41
CA SER A 57 -3.39 -10.51 8.30
C SER A 57 -4.33 -10.87 7.14
N ILE A 58 -5.55 -11.31 7.44
CA ILE A 58 -6.57 -11.59 6.42
C ILE A 58 -6.97 -10.30 5.70
N VAL A 59 -7.15 -9.20 6.45
CA VAL A 59 -7.42 -7.88 5.86
C VAL A 59 -6.29 -7.42 4.95
N LEU A 60 -5.02 -7.65 5.35
CA LEU A 60 -3.86 -7.34 4.52
C LEU A 60 -3.84 -8.16 3.23
N VAL A 61 -4.11 -9.47 3.29
CA VAL A 61 -4.24 -10.32 2.10
C VAL A 61 -5.33 -9.80 1.18
N ALA A 62 -6.51 -9.49 1.73
CA ALA A 62 -7.62 -8.94 0.96
C ALA A 62 -7.26 -7.58 0.33
N ALA A 63 -6.56 -6.70 1.06
CA ALA A 63 -6.11 -5.41 0.55
C ALA A 63 -5.13 -5.55 -0.63
N VAL A 64 -4.24 -6.54 -0.60
CA VAL A 64 -3.33 -6.82 -1.72
C VAL A 64 -4.10 -7.38 -2.90
N LEU A 65 -4.93 -8.42 -2.69
CA LEU A 65 -5.67 -9.11 -3.76
C LEU A 65 -6.69 -8.22 -4.46
N TYR A 66 -7.48 -7.49 -3.68
CA TYR A 66 -8.61 -6.72 -4.19
C TYR A 66 -8.30 -5.22 -4.31
N GLY A 67 -7.24 -4.74 -3.67
CA GLY A 67 -6.84 -3.34 -3.67
C GLY A 67 -5.60 -3.08 -4.54
N VAL A 68 -4.44 -3.58 -4.14
CA VAL A 68 -3.16 -3.20 -4.77
C VAL A 68 -3.08 -3.70 -6.22
N VAL A 69 -3.32 -4.99 -6.44
CA VAL A 69 -3.16 -5.60 -7.78
C VAL A 69 -4.16 -5.01 -8.79
N PRO A 70 -5.49 -5.07 -8.55
CA PRO A 70 -6.44 -4.49 -9.49
C PRO A 70 -6.46 -2.96 -9.46
N GLY A 71 -6.12 -2.33 -8.34
CA GLY A 71 -6.10 -0.88 -8.19
C GLY A 71 -5.14 -0.20 -9.14
N ILE A 72 -3.89 -0.68 -9.21
CA ILE A 72 -2.87 -0.15 -10.12
C ILE A 72 -3.34 -0.25 -11.58
N ILE A 73 -3.90 -1.38 -11.97
CA ILE A 73 -4.42 -1.62 -13.32
C ILE A 73 -5.58 -0.67 -13.61
N THR A 74 -6.52 -0.53 -12.66
CA THR A 74 -7.71 0.32 -12.82
C THR A 74 -7.34 1.79 -12.94
N VAL A 75 -6.47 2.30 -12.06
CA VAL A 75 -6.04 3.70 -12.09
C VAL A 75 -5.17 3.98 -13.30
N GLY A 76 -4.25 3.10 -13.64
CA GLY A 76 -3.42 3.22 -14.84
C GLY A 76 -4.28 3.21 -16.12
N GLY A 77 -5.25 2.30 -16.21
CA GLY A 77 -6.19 2.27 -17.33
C GLY A 77 -7.06 3.52 -17.41
N PHE A 78 -7.50 4.08 -16.28
CA PHE A 78 -8.23 5.35 -16.28
C PHE A 78 -7.38 6.51 -16.83
N PHE A 79 -6.12 6.61 -16.40
CA PHE A 79 -5.19 7.60 -16.95
C PHE A 79 -5.00 7.41 -18.46
N GLU A 80 -4.79 6.19 -18.92
CA GLU A 80 -4.63 5.90 -20.35
C GLU A 80 -5.85 6.32 -21.15
N LEU A 81 -7.05 5.93 -20.72
CA LEU A 81 -8.30 6.30 -21.39
C LEU A 81 -8.52 7.82 -21.42
N LEU A 82 -8.19 8.51 -20.33
CA LEU A 82 -8.30 9.97 -20.24
C LEU A 82 -7.37 10.65 -21.25
N PHE A 83 -6.12 10.25 -21.33
CA PHE A 83 -5.13 10.88 -22.19
C PHE A 83 -5.34 10.52 -23.67
N THR A 84 -5.65 9.27 -23.96
CA THR A 84 -5.83 8.80 -25.34
C THR A 84 -7.18 9.21 -25.91
N ASN A 85 -8.29 8.98 -25.17
CA ASN A 85 -9.63 9.19 -25.71
C ASN A 85 -10.12 10.64 -25.55
N THR A 86 -9.74 11.33 -24.47
CA THR A 86 -10.24 12.69 -24.21
C THR A 86 -9.29 13.75 -24.73
N LEU A 87 -7.97 13.55 -24.59
CA LEU A 87 -6.95 14.51 -24.99
C LEU A 87 -6.33 14.19 -26.36
N GLY A 88 -6.66 13.05 -26.99
CA GLY A 88 -6.14 12.66 -28.31
C GLY A 88 -4.62 12.41 -28.33
N MET A 89 -4.02 12.08 -27.18
CA MET A 89 -2.58 11.83 -27.09
C MET A 89 -2.20 10.43 -27.59
N PRO A 90 -0.93 10.22 -27.98
CA PRO A 90 -0.43 8.91 -28.38
C PRO A 90 -0.66 7.84 -27.31
N PHE A 91 -0.84 6.60 -27.76
CA PHE A 91 -0.99 5.44 -26.89
C PHE A 91 0.17 5.31 -25.89
N ASN A 92 -0.10 4.83 -24.69
CA ASN A 92 0.80 4.73 -23.53
C ASN A 92 1.17 6.06 -22.83
N THR A 93 0.75 7.22 -23.30
CA THR A 93 1.07 8.51 -22.66
C THR A 93 0.47 8.59 -21.25
N GLY A 94 -0.79 8.20 -21.09
CA GLY A 94 -1.47 8.19 -19.79
C GLY A 94 -0.83 7.23 -18.80
N THR A 95 -0.48 6.04 -19.26
CA THR A 95 0.18 5.02 -18.46
C THR A 95 1.57 5.48 -17.97
N ILE A 96 2.38 6.05 -18.86
CA ILE A 96 3.71 6.59 -18.49
C ILE A 96 3.57 7.70 -17.45
N LEU A 97 2.64 8.64 -17.66
CA LEU A 97 2.39 9.72 -16.71
C LEU A 97 1.95 9.17 -15.35
N TYR A 98 1.04 8.19 -15.34
CA TYR A 98 0.61 7.53 -14.10
C TYR A 98 1.77 6.90 -13.35
N ILE A 99 2.64 6.15 -14.03
CA ILE A 99 3.82 5.53 -13.41
C ILE A 99 4.75 6.60 -12.80
N LEU A 100 4.99 7.69 -13.52
CA LEU A 100 5.80 8.81 -13.00
C LEU A 100 5.17 9.46 -11.77
N LEU A 101 3.86 9.67 -11.76
CA LEU A 101 3.13 10.20 -10.61
C LEU A 101 3.16 9.23 -9.42
N LEU A 102 3.01 7.94 -9.67
CA LEU A 102 3.08 6.90 -8.64
C LEU A 102 4.47 6.89 -8.00
N ILE A 103 5.53 6.81 -8.79
CA ILE A 103 6.92 6.84 -8.30
C ILE A 103 7.19 8.14 -7.55
N GLY A 104 6.82 9.30 -8.10
CA GLY A 104 6.97 10.59 -7.46
C GLY A 104 6.26 10.69 -6.11
N SER A 105 5.05 10.14 -6.02
CA SER A 105 4.28 10.11 -4.76
C SER A 105 4.95 9.25 -3.68
N PHE A 106 5.51 8.10 -4.07
CA PHE A 106 6.27 7.25 -3.14
C PHE A 106 7.55 7.94 -2.67
N ILE A 107 8.33 8.54 -3.57
CA ILE A 107 9.54 9.28 -3.22
C ILE A 107 9.20 10.42 -2.26
N TRP A 108 8.15 11.18 -2.55
CA TRP A 108 7.70 12.26 -1.67
C TRP A 108 7.25 11.73 -0.31
N ALA A 109 6.39 10.70 -0.26
CA ALA A 109 5.89 10.14 0.97
C ALA A 109 7.02 9.56 1.85
N ILE A 110 7.95 8.83 1.25
CA ILE A 110 9.13 8.28 1.95
C ILE A 110 10.01 9.44 2.47
N ALA A 111 10.30 10.45 1.65
CA ALA A 111 11.11 11.59 2.06
C ALA A 111 10.50 12.35 3.24
N GLU A 112 9.17 12.50 3.28
CA GLU A 112 8.48 13.16 4.40
C GLU A 112 8.58 12.36 5.70
N THR A 113 8.75 11.03 5.65
CA THR A 113 8.95 10.22 6.87
C THR A 113 10.34 10.37 7.49
N TYR A 114 11.34 10.83 6.72
CA TYR A 114 12.70 11.10 7.21
C TYR A 114 12.91 12.53 7.69
N LYS A 115 12.01 13.44 7.31
CA LYS A 115 12.08 14.82 7.76
C LYS A 115 11.29 14.97 9.06
N ASP A 116 11.73 15.86 9.95
CA ASP A 116 10.90 16.38 11.07
C ASP A 116 9.78 17.30 10.53
N SER A 117 9.07 16.79 9.54
CA SER A 117 8.00 17.52 8.89
C SER A 117 6.71 17.45 9.72
N ASN A 118 5.84 18.42 9.51
CA ASN A 118 4.53 18.46 10.17
C ASN A 118 3.77 17.13 9.89
N LEU A 119 3.22 16.52 10.94
CA LEU A 119 2.45 15.26 10.87
C LEU A 119 1.36 15.30 9.78
N ARG A 120 0.72 16.46 9.60
CA ARG A 120 -0.30 16.66 8.55
C ARG A 120 0.29 16.43 7.16
N ARG A 121 1.49 16.93 6.90
CA ARG A 121 2.15 16.80 5.60
C ARG A 121 2.57 15.35 5.33
N GLN A 122 3.09 14.65 6.34
CA GLN A 122 3.37 13.21 6.23
C GLN A 122 2.12 12.40 5.93
N ASN A 123 0.99 12.71 6.61
CA ASN A 123 -0.27 12.02 6.38
C ASN A 123 -0.82 12.26 4.97
N ILE A 124 -0.74 13.49 4.46
CA ILE A 124 -1.17 13.82 3.10
C ILE A 124 -0.32 13.07 2.08
N ALA A 125 1.01 13.08 2.22
CA ALA A 125 1.91 12.37 1.32
C ALA A 125 1.64 10.86 1.31
N PHE A 126 1.46 10.26 2.49
CA PHE A 126 1.10 8.86 2.64
C PHE A 126 -0.23 8.52 1.95
N LEU A 127 -1.26 9.34 2.17
CA LEU A 127 -2.58 9.13 1.55
C LEU A 127 -2.57 9.34 0.04
N THR A 128 -1.71 10.25 -0.47
CA THR A 128 -1.55 10.44 -1.92
C THR A 128 -0.97 9.17 -2.57
N ALA A 129 0.08 8.58 -1.99
CA ALA A 129 0.61 7.32 -2.49
C ALA A 129 -0.42 6.19 -2.40
N PHE A 130 -1.15 6.10 -1.28
CA PHE A 130 -2.21 5.11 -1.06
C PHE A 130 -3.36 5.25 -2.07
N ALA A 131 -3.76 6.49 -2.40
CA ALA A 131 -4.78 6.77 -3.40
C ALA A 131 -4.33 6.38 -4.82
N LEU A 132 -3.08 6.69 -5.18
CA LEU A 132 -2.54 6.39 -6.50
C LEU A 132 -2.34 4.88 -6.75
N ILE A 133 -2.12 4.08 -5.69
CA ILE A 133 -2.16 2.61 -5.81
C ILE A 133 -3.57 2.12 -6.18
N GLY A 134 -4.62 2.90 -5.87
CA GLY A 134 -6.01 2.54 -6.18
C GLY A 134 -6.72 1.72 -5.10
N ILE A 135 -6.06 1.42 -3.96
CA ILE A 135 -6.64 0.60 -2.88
C ILE A 135 -8.04 1.08 -2.45
N PRO A 136 -8.31 2.39 -2.28
CA PRO A 136 -9.64 2.84 -1.87
C PRO A 136 -10.69 2.75 -2.99
N PHE A 137 -10.28 2.61 -4.25
CA PHE A 137 -11.15 2.67 -5.42
C PHE A 137 -11.47 1.26 -5.94
N VAL A 138 -12.05 0.44 -5.09
CA VAL A 138 -12.45 -0.93 -5.44
C VAL A 138 -13.78 -0.90 -6.19
N GLY A 139 -13.79 -1.42 -7.43
CA GLY A 139 -14.97 -1.51 -8.27
C GLY A 139 -14.90 -0.63 -9.52
N TYR A 140 -16.01 -0.52 -10.22
CA TYR A 140 -16.10 0.21 -11.49
C TYR A 140 -17.10 1.37 -11.40
N GLY A 141 -16.81 2.44 -12.14
CA GLY A 141 -17.70 3.57 -12.31
C GLY A 141 -17.65 4.62 -11.18
N TRP A 142 -18.56 5.58 -11.27
CA TRP A 142 -18.63 6.72 -10.37
C TRP A 142 -18.90 6.36 -8.90
N SER A 143 -19.64 5.28 -8.68
CA SER A 143 -19.91 4.80 -7.29
C SER A 143 -18.63 4.38 -6.59
N ALA A 144 -17.74 3.65 -7.26
CA ALA A 144 -16.45 3.25 -6.70
C ALA A 144 -15.56 4.46 -6.40
N PHE A 145 -15.57 5.47 -7.27
CA PHE A 145 -14.83 6.72 -7.06
C PHE A 145 -15.33 7.47 -5.82
N ILE A 146 -16.66 7.64 -5.67
CA ILE A 146 -17.26 8.32 -4.51
C ILE A 146 -16.94 7.57 -3.22
N VAL A 147 -17.13 6.25 -3.20
CA VAL A 147 -16.81 5.42 -2.02
C VAL A 147 -15.32 5.51 -1.68
N GLY A 148 -14.45 5.44 -2.67
CA GLY A 148 -13.00 5.59 -2.47
C GLY A 148 -12.62 6.95 -1.89
N ALA A 149 -13.22 8.03 -2.38
CA ALA A 149 -13.01 9.37 -1.85
C ALA A 149 -13.48 9.49 -0.39
N ILE A 150 -14.63 8.92 -0.03
CA ILE A 150 -15.13 8.88 1.35
C ILE A 150 -14.15 8.10 2.24
N ILE A 151 -13.65 6.96 1.79
CA ILE A 151 -12.67 6.14 2.52
C ILE A 151 -11.39 6.95 2.76
N LEU A 152 -10.86 7.66 1.75
CA LEU A 152 -9.67 8.49 1.91
C LEU A 152 -9.86 9.63 2.93
N VAL A 153 -11.00 10.31 2.85
CA VAL A 153 -11.35 11.39 3.81
C VAL A 153 -11.48 10.82 5.23
N ALA A 154 -12.19 9.72 5.39
CA ALA A 154 -12.32 9.05 6.69
C ALA A 154 -10.95 8.62 7.23
N PHE A 155 -10.09 8.04 6.38
CA PHE A 155 -8.75 7.64 6.78
C PHE A 155 -7.87 8.83 7.15
N TYR A 156 -7.99 9.97 6.44
CA TYR A 156 -7.31 11.19 6.83
C TYR A 156 -7.71 11.65 8.23
N PHE A 157 -9.00 11.66 8.57
CA PHE A 157 -9.46 12.00 9.92
C PHE A 157 -8.94 11.00 10.96
N VAL A 158 -8.99 9.70 10.69
CA VAL A 158 -8.46 8.67 11.59
C VAL A 158 -6.98 8.88 11.86
N LEU A 159 -6.17 9.19 10.84
CA LEU A 159 -4.73 9.45 10.99
C LEU A 159 -4.44 10.71 11.82
N ASN A 160 -5.35 11.69 11.83
CA ASN A 160 -5.18 12.95 12.56
C ASN A 160 -5.83 12.95 13.96
N MET A 161 -6.53 11.89 14.37
CA MET A 161 -7.08 11.76 15.72
C MET A 161 -5.97 11.76 16.77
N LYS A 162 -6.17 12.53 17.87
CA LYS A 162 -5.18 12.63 18.96
C LYS A 162 -4.77 11.27 19.52
N ARG A 163 -5.71 10.33 19.68
CA ARG A 163 -5.46 8.97 20.17
C ARG A 163 -4.52 8.16 19.28
N ASN A 164 -4.56 8.39 17.97
CA ASN A 164 -3.75 7.66 17.01
C ASN A 164 -2.37 8.30 16.78
N LYS A 165 -2.17 9.56 17.19
CA LYS A 165 -0.88 10.24 17.06
C LYS A 165 0.22 9.61 17.91
N GLU A 166 -0.13 9.06 19.06
CA GLU A 166 0.83 8.48 20.02
C GLU A 166 1.03 6.97 19.86
N LEU A 167 0.02 6.24 19.38
CA LEU A 167 -0.01 4.77 19.49
C LEU A 167 0.21 4.02 18.17
N LEU A 168 -0.21 4.51 17.02
CA LEU A 168 -0.34 3.65 15.85
C LEU A 168 0.46 4.05 14.62
N ILE A 169 0.81 5.32 14.41
CA ILE A 169 1.39 5.70 13.12
C ILE A 169 2.59 6.61 13.32
N SER A 170 3.63 6.06 13.91
CA SER A 170 4.95 6.70 13.91
C SER A 170 5.45 6.85 12.47
N ALA A 171 6.29 7.84 12.21
CA ALA A 171 6.95 8.03 10.91
C ALA A 171 7.64 6.74 10.44
N ARG A 172 8.20 5.97 11.37
CA ARG A 172 8.82 4.66 11.10
C ARG A 172 7.83 3.64 10.54
N LEU A 173 6.62 3.53 11.11
CA LEU A 173 5.61 2.59 10.62
C LEU A 173 5.13 2.96 9.21
N LYS A 174 4.88 4.26 8.96
CA LYS A 174 4.54 4.76 7.62
C LYS A 174 5.66 4.47 6.61
N ASN A 175 6.90 4.73 6.98
CA ASN A 175 8.08 4.44 6.14
C ASN A 175 8.14 2.95 5.78
N THR A 176 8.06 2.06 6.77
CA THR A 176 8.10 0.62 6.54
C THR A 176 6.93 0.16 5.67
N ALA A 177 5.72 0.68 5.91
CA ALA A 177 4.54 0.34 5.09
C ALA A 177 4.71 0.79 3.63
N LEU A 178 5.20 2.02 3.40
CA LEU A 178 5.46 2.54 2.05
C LEU A 178 6.52 1.71 1.32
N LEU A 179 7.62 1.38 2.01
CA LEU A 179 8.67 0.55 1.43
C LEU A 179 8.18 -0.86 1.11
N CYS A 180 7.37 -1.47 1.99
CA CYS A 180 6.78 -2.78 1.73
C CYS A 180 5.82 -2.75 0.53
N MET A 181 4.95 -1.74 0.44
CA MET A 181 4.05 -1.58 -0.71
C MET A 181 4.82 -1.36 -2.01
N LEU A 182 5.82 -0.47 -1.99
CA LEU A 182 6.65 -0.20 -3.17
C LEU A 182 7.39 -1.46 -3.64
N MET A 183 8.01 -2.19 -2.73
CA MET A 183 8.76 -3.40 -3.07
C MET A 183 7.84 -4.54 -3.55
N MET A 184 6.64 -4.63 -3.01
CA MET A 184 5.65 -5.60 -3.50
C MET A 184 5.19 -5.25 -4.93
N ILE A 185 4.97 -3.98 -5.23
CA ILE A 185 4.62 -3.51 -6.58
C ILE A 185 5.76 -3.79 -7.56
N ILE A 186 7.01 -3.48 -7.20
CA ILE A 186 8.19 -3.74 -8.04
C ILE A 186 8.35 -5.25 -8.28
N GLY A 187 8.21 -6.07 -7.24
CA GLY A 187 8.27 -7.52 -7.37
C GLY A 187 7.19 -8.07 -8.32
N TYR A 188 5.95 -7.60 -8.18
CA TYR A 188 4.85 -8.01 -9.05
C TYR A 188 5.01 -7.51 -10.48
N SER A 189 5.49 -6.26 -10.68
CA SER A 189 5.66 -5.67 -12.02
C SER A 189 6.65 -6.43 -12.90
N SER A 190 7.59 -7.17 -12.29
CA SER A 190 8.53 -8.02 -13.03
C SER A 190 7.84 -9.10 -13.88
N TYR A 191 6.57 -9.41 -13.61
CA TYR A 191 5.75 -10.35 -14.39
C TYR A 191 4.81 -9.68 -15.38
N ALA A 192 4.57 -8.37 -15.25
CA ALA A 192 3.67 -7.64 -16.14
C ALA A 192 4.20 -7.55 -17.58
N GLU A 193 5.50 -7.76 -17.79
CA GLU A 193 6.13 -7.78 -19.10
C GLU A 193 6.04 -9.15 -19.82
N ILE A 194 5.54 -10.18 -19.13
CA ILE A 194 5.54 -11.57 -19.65
C ILE A 194 4.16 -11.95 -20.22
N VAL A 195 3.15 -11.10 -20.03
CA VAL A 195 1.79 -11.26 -20.55
C VAL A 195 1.51 -10.21 -21.60
#